data_bacdb359bed88d094226aef05cb761c7
#
_entry.id   bacdb359bed88d094226aef05cb761c7
#
_cell.length_a   1.000
_cell.length_b   1.000
_cell.length_c   1.000
_cell.angle_alpha   90.00
_cell.angle_beta   90.00
_cell.angle_gamma   90.00
#
_symmetry.space_group_name_H-M   'P 1'
#
loop_
_entity.id
_entity.type
_entity.pdbx_description
1 polymer ?
#
loop_
_entity_poly.entity_id
_entity_poly.type
_entity_poly.pdbx_seq_one_letter_code
_entity_poly.pdbx_strand_id
1 'polypeptide(L)'
;MIISDSTVAAVSTPRAAGGISVIRISGDNAFEIADRIFTPLSSKKKPSEMEGYTCAYGKIHTSDGDELDDGVITIFRAPRSYTGEDVAEISCHGGIFITEKVLRAIY
;
A
#
# COMPACT_ATOMS: atom_id res chain seq x y z
N MET A 1 7.08 3.96 -10.03
CA MET A 1 6.11 4.35 -11.06
C MET A 1 5.32 5.56 -10.61
N ILE A 2 5.12 6.48 -11.51
CA ILE A 2 4.41 7.74 -11.22
C ILE A 2 2.91 7.52 -11.36
N ILE A 3 2.15 7.81 -10.30
CA ILE A 3 0.69 7.73 -10.29
C ILE A 3 0.11 9.10 -10.61
N SER A 4 0.75 10.13 -10.10
CA SER A 4 0.44 11.53 -10.37
C SER A 4 1.75 12.31 -10.32
N ASP A 5 1.70 13.62 -10.54
CA ASP A 5 2.89 14.46 -10.52
C ASP A 5 3.64 14.39 -9.18
N SER A 6 2.93 14.05 -8.09
CA SER A 6 3.50 14.07 -6.74
C SER A 6 3.46 12.72 -6.03
N THR A 7 2.96 11.66 -6.67
CA THR A 7 2.80 10.36 -6.00
C THR A 7 3.33 9.24 -6.88
N VAL A 8 4.13 8.37 -6.27
CA VAL A 8 4.75 7.23 -6.94
C VAL A 8 4.47 5.95 -6.16
N ALA A 9 4.44 4.84 -6.85
CA ALA A 9 4.38 3.52 -6.23
C ALA A 9 5.44 2.60 -6.84
N ALA A 10 6.01 1.75 -6.02
CA ALA A 10 7.02 0.81 -6.45
C ALA A 10 7.07 -0.39 -5.52
N VAL A 11 7.56 -1.51 -6.06
CA VAL A 11 7.89 -2.69 -5.25
C VAL A 11 9.23 -2.41 -4.59
N SER A 12 9.28 -2.49 -3.27
CA SER A 12 10.49 -2.23 -2.50
C SER A 12 11.25 -3.50 -2.10
N THR A 13 10.73 -4.67 -2.51
CA THR A 13 11.41 -5.97 -2.35
C THR A 13 11.80 -6.51 -3.73
N PRO A 14 12.74 -7.46 -3.81
CA PRO A 14 13.08 -8.07 -5.10
C PRO A 14 11.85 -8.70 -5.76
N ARG A 15 11.73 -8.52 -7.06
CA ARG A 15 10.66 -9.14 -7.86
C ARG A 15 10.99 -10.58 -8.17
N ALA A 16 10.83 -11.44 -7.19
CA ALA A 16 11.08 -12.87 -7.31
C ALA A 16 10.03 -13.62 -6.54
N ALA A 17 9.87 -14.90 -6.83
CA ALA A 17 9.04 -15.78 -6.01
C ALA A 17 9.60 -15.77 -4.59
N GLY A 18 8.81 -15.26 -3.65
CA GLY A 18 9.24 -15.12 -2.27
C GLY A 18 8.05 -15.08 -1.33
N GLY A 19 8.32 -15.05 -0.03
CA GLY A 19 7.27 -15.11 0.97
C GLY A 19 6.44 -13.83 1.06
N ILE A 20 7.07 -12.67 0.92
CA ILE A 20 6.42 -11.38 1.12
C ILE A 20 6.96 -10.37 0.12
N SER A 21 6.06 -9.58 -0.46
CA SER A 21 6.41 -8.38 -1.21
C SER A 21 5.92 -7.15 -0.48
N VAL A 22 6.69 -6.07 -0.53
CA VAL A 22 6.30 -4.78 0.03
C VAL A 22 6.18 -3.78 -1.11
N ILE A 23 5.02 -3.16 -1.22
CA ILE A 23 4.74 -2.11 -2.19
C ILE A 23 4.66 -0.79 -1.42
N ARG A 24 5.44 0.18 -1.84
CA ARG A 24 5.49 1.50 -1.21
C ARG A 24 4.82 2.51 -2.10
N ILE A 25 3.87 3.26 -1.54
CA ILE A 25 3.20 4.38 -2.20
C ILE A 25 3.63 5.64 -1.47
N SER A 26 4.24 6.58 -2.18
CA SER A 26 4.80 7.79 -1.57
C SER A 26 4.31 9.02 -2.33
N GLY A 27 3.87 10.03 -1.59
CA GLY A 27 3.44 11.30 -2.16
C GLY A 27 2.15 11.82 -1.57
N ASP A 28 1.66 12.92 -2.13
CA ASP A 28 0.49 13.64 -1.59
C ASP A 28 -0.79 12.81 -1.59
N ASN A 29 -0.93 11.90 -2.54
CA ASN A 29 -2.14 11.08 -2.69
C ASN A 29 -1.96 9.65 -2.16
N ALA A 30 -0.88 9.38 -1.43
CA ALA A 30 -0.58 8.01 -0.98
C ALA A 30 -1.72 7.40 -0.16
N PHE A 31 -2.29 8.15 0.77
CA PHE A 31 -3.34 7.63 1.63
C PHE A 31 -4.70 7.52 0.95
N GLU A 32 -5.00 8.42 0.00
CA GLU A 32 -6.21 8.31 -0.82
C GLU A 32 -6.18 7.04 -1.67
N ILE A 33 -5.02 6.75 -2.25
CA ILE A 33 -4.83 5.55 -3.06
C ILE A 33 -4.99 4.33 -2.16
N ALA A 34 -4.36 4.34 -0.98
CA ALA A 34 -4.48 3.25 -0.03
C ALA A 34 -5.92 3.00 0.39
N ASP A 35 -6.71 4.05 0.60
CA ASP A 35 -8.12 3.92 0.95
C ASP A 35 -8.92 3.17 -0.11
N ARG A 36 -8.54 3.32 -1.39
CA ARG A 36 -9.27 2.68 -2.50
C ARG A 36 -8.98 1.19 -2.63
N ILE A 37 -7.83 0.74 -2.15
CA ILE A 37 -7.36 -0.62 -2.43
C ILE A 37 -7.13 -1.45 -1.16
N PHE A 38 -7.30 -0.87 0.02
CA PHE A 38 -7.04 -1.59 1.27
C PHE A 38 -8.15 -1.30 2.28
N THR A 39 -8.72 -2.38 2.83
CA THR A 39 -9.73 -2.29 3.89
C THR A 39 -9.16 -2.93 5.15
N PRO A 40 -8.79 -2.12 6.16
CA PRO A 40 -8.33 -2.66 7.44
C PRO A 40 -9.41 -3.50 8.13
N LEU A 41 -9.01 -4.63 8.68
CA LEU A 41 -9.87 -5.51 9.47
C LEU A 41 -9.50 -5.44 10.95
N SER A 42 -8.22 -5.23 11.28
CA SER A 42 -7.76 -5.10 12.65
C SER A 42 -7.95 -3.69 13.23
N SER A 43 -8.43 -2.77 12.42
CA SER A 43 -8.72 -1.39 12.80
C SER A 43 -10.01 -0.95 12.15
N LYS A 44 -10.74 -0.05 12.80
CA LYS A 44 -11.95 0.56 12.25
C LYS A 44 -11.65 1.79 11.39
N LYS A 45 -10.39 2.24 11.39
CA LYS A 45 -9.97 3.43 10.66
C LYS A 45 -9.54 3.05 9.23
N LYS A 46 -9.88 3.91 8.27
CA LYS A 46 -9.30 3.80 6.92
C LYS A 46 -7.81 4.14 6.97
N PRO A 47 -7.02 3.71 5.98
CA PRO A 47 -5.61 4.09 5.93
C PRO A 47 -5.34 5.58 6.13
N SER A 48 -6.15 6.44 5.50
CA SER A 48 -6.00 7.90 5.61
C SER A 48 -6.26 8.45 7.01
N GLU A 49 -6.95 7.68 7.85
CA GLU A 49 -7.27 8.07 9.22
C GLU A 49 -6.33 7.48 10.26
N MET A 50 -5.44 6.57 9.85
CA MET A 50 -4.50 5.91 10.76
C MET A 50 -3.38 6.87 11.16
N GLU A 51 -2.89 6.72 12.38
CA GLU A 51 -1.75 7.49 12.86
C GLU A 51 -0.46 7.02 12.21
N GLY A 52 0.53 7.92 12.14
CA GLY A 52 1.85 7.56 11.67
C GLY A 52 2.49 6.49 12.53
N TYR A 53 3.30 5.64 11.91
CA TYR A 53 3.99 4.51 12.53
C TYR A 53 3.04 3.47 13.11
N THR A 54 1.85 3.37 12.58
CA THR A 54 0.91 2.29 12.92
C THR A 54 0.68 1.40 11.72
N CYS A 55 0.25 0.17 11.98
CA CYS A 55 -0.07 -0.79 10.96
C CYS A 55 -1.40 -1.48 11.25
N ALA A 56 -1.99 -2.07 10.21
CA ALA A 56 -3.23 -2.81 10.34
C ALA A 56 -3.25 -3.98 9.35
N TYR A 57 -3.76 -5.12 9.80
CA TYR A 57 -4.07 -6.23 8.93
C TYR A 57 -5.38 -5.96 8.20
N GLY A 58 -5.47 -6.36 6.96
CA GLY A 58 -6.70 -6.20 6.20
C GLY A 58 -6.67 -6.85 4.83
N LYS A 59 -7.63 -6.45 4.01
CA LYS A 59 -7.82 -6.98 2.66
C LYS A 59 -7.32 -5.99 1.63
N ILE A 60 -6.61 -6.53 0.64
CA ILE A 60 -6.16 -5.79 -0.53
C ILE A 60 -7.14 -6.11 -1.66
N HIS A 61 -7.66 -5.10 -2.30
CA HIS A 61 -8.69 -5.26 -3.33
C HIS A 61 -8.54 -4.21 -4.42
N THR A 62 -9.24 -4.39 -5.54
CA THR A 62 -9.35 -3.35 -6.56
C THR A 62 -10.28 -2.24 -6.07
N SER A 63 -10.29 -1.12 -6.77
CA SER A 63 -11.24 -0.04 -6.46
C SER A 63 -12.70 -0.46 -6.65
N ASP A 64 -12.95 -1.51 -7.43
CA ASP A 64 -14.28 -2.10 -7.61
C ASP A 64 -14.64 -3.10 -6.52
N GLY A 65 -13.72 -3.42 -5.63
CA GLY A 65 -13.96 -4.32 -4.51
C GLY A 65 -13.54 -5.77 -4.73
N ASP A 66 -12.95 -6.10 -5.87
CA ASP A 66 -12.47 -7.47 -6.14
C ASP A 66 -11.27 -7.78 -5.25
N GLU A 67 -11.37 -8.81 -4.43
CA GLU A 67 -10.32 -9.19 -3.51
C GLU A 67 -9.10 -9.74 -4.26
N LEU A 68 -7.92 -9.21 -3.92
CA LEU A 68 -6.65 -9.65 -4.51
C LEU A 68 -5.83 -10.48 -3.53
N ASP A 69 -5.77 -10.06 -2.27
CA ASP A 69 -4.95 -10.71 -1.25
C ASP A 69 -5.34 -10.15 0.11
N ASP A 70 -4.75 -10.68 1.16
CA ASP A 70 -4.74 -10.04 2.47
C ASP A 70 -3.31 -9.63 2.81
N GLY A 71 -3.16 -8.69 3.72
CA GLY A 71 -1.84 -8.19 4.06
C GLY A 71 -1.85 -7.18 5.19
N VAL A 72 -0.76 -6.47 5.32
CA VAL A 72 -0.57 -5.46 6.36
C VAL A 72 -0.22 -4.14 5.70
N ILE A 73 -0.92 -3.08 6.10
CA ILE A 73 -0.57 -1.72 5.70
C ILE A 73 0.13 -1.02 6.86
N THR A 74 1.18 -0.26 6.54
CA THR A 74 1.89 0.58 7.50
C THR A 74 1.89 2.01 7.00
N ILE A 75 1.60 2.94 7.89
CA ILE A 75 1.47 4.37 7.57
C ILE A 75 2.65 5.14 8.11
N PHE A 76 3.26 5.95 7.26
CA PHE A 76 4.31 6.90 7.64
C PHE A 76 3.86 8.29 7.21
N ARG A 77 3.78 9.21 8.15
CA ARG A 77 3.33 10.58 7.85
C ARG A 77 4.50 11.53 7.69
N ALA A 78 4.42 12.37 6.67
CA ALA A 78 5.40 13.42 6.44
C ALA A 78 5.61 14.28 7.69
N PRO A 79 6.81 14.78 7.94
CA PRO A 79 8.05 14.53 7.19
C PRO A 79 8.83 13.30 7.64
N ARG A 80 8.30 12.53 8.59
CA ARG A 80 9.00 11.40 9.22
C ARG A 80 8.73 10.10 8.45
N SER A 81 9.34 10.00 7.28
CA SER A 81 9.24 8.83 6.43
C SER A 81 10.54 8.68 5.63
N TYR A 82 10.67 7.57 4.91
CA TYR A 82 11.86 7.32 4.09
C TYR A 82 12.06 8.38 3.01
N THR A 83 10.98 8.94 2.49
CA THR A 83 11.02 9.90 1.39
C THR A 83 10.83 11.34 1.85
N GLY A 84 10.47 11.55 3.12
CA GLY A 84 10.06 12.86 3.64
C GLY A 84 8.61 13.21 3.32
N GLU A 85 7.90 12.34 2.59
CA GLU A 85 6.51 12.53 2.19
C GLU A 85 5.60 11.56 2.95
N ASP A 86 4.29 11.63 2.72
CA ASP A 86 3.35 10.61 3.20
C ASP A 86 3.62 9.31 2.47
N VAL A 87 3.73 8.22 3.22
CA VAL A 87 4.03 6.90 2.67
C VAL A 87 3.06 5.87 3.25
N ALA A 88 2.52 5.04 2.39
CA ALA A 88 1.82 3.82 2.77
C ALA A 88 2.62 2.63 2.24
N GLU A 89 2.94 1.68 3.11
CA GLU A 89 3.57 0.42 2.71
C GLU A 89 2.57 -0.71 2.88
N ILE A 90 2.37 -1.47 1.81
CA ILE A 90 1.47 -2.62 1.81
C ILE A 90 2.31 -3.87 1.64
N SER A 91 2.31 -4.72 2.67
CA SER A 91 2.94 -6.04 2.62
C SER A 91 1.90 -7.05 2.18
N CYS A 92 2.19 -7.79 1.11
CA CYS A 92 1.32 -8.82 0.57
C CYS A 92 2.10 -10.10 0.37
N HIS A 93 1.42 -11.17 -0.03
CA HIS A 93 2.10 -12.42 -0.34
C HIS A 93 3.03 -12.21 -1.53
N GLY A 94 4.25 -12.71 -1.42
CA GLY A 94 5.23 -12.64 -2.48
C GLY A 94 4.79 -13.50 -3.65
N GLY A 95 5.26 -13.14 -4.80
CA GLY A 95 4.92 -13.81 -6.04
C GLY A 95 4.62 -12.77 -7.10
N ILE A 96 5.07 -13.07 -8.30
CA ILE A 96 5.01 -12.11 -9.39
C ILE A 96 3.57 -11.72 -9.70
N PHE A 97 2.65 -12.70 -9.74
CA PHE A 97 1.27 -12.44 -10.12
C PHE A 97 0.54 -11.53 -9.13
N ILE A 98 0.64 -11.83 -7.82
CA ILE A 98 -0.04 -11.05 -6.79
C ILE A 98 0.53 -9.64 -6.73
N THR A 99 1.85 -9.51 -6.75
CA THR A 99 2.53 -8.22 -6.74
C THR A 99 2.10 -7.35 -7.92
N GLU A 100 2.05 -7.93 -9.12
CA GLU A 100 1.63 -7.20 -10.32
C GLU A 100 0.16 -6.78 -10.25
N LYS A 101 -0.72 -7.64 -9.72
CA LYS A 101 -2.14 -7.30 -9.56
C LYS A 101 -2.34 -6.15 -8.58
N VAL A 102 -1.60 -6.15 -7.47
CA VAL A 102 -1.69 -5.06 -6.50
C VAL A 102 -1.19 -3.75 -7.11
N LEU A 103 -0.05 -3.78 -7.80
CA LEU A 103 0.44 -2.59 -8.51
C LEU A 103 -0.58 -2.04 -9.49
N ARG A 104 -1.22 -2.91 -10.28
CA ARG A 104 -2.24 -2.49 -11.24
C ARG A 104 -3.46 -1.86 -10.55
N ALA A 105 -3.84 -2.34 -9.39
CA ALA A 105 -4.96 -1.78 -8.64
C ALA A 105 -4.67 -0.34 -8.16
N ILE A 106 -3.40 0.00 -7.99
CA ILE A 106 -2.98 1.32 -7.55
C ILE A 106 -3.13 2.38 -8.66
N TYR A 107 -3.05 1.98 -9.90
CA TYR A 107 -3.11 2.91 -11.04
C TYR A 107 -4.49 3.39 -11.39
#